data_c19f367e17392e1509eed69a0b046ad4
#
_entry.id   c19f367e17392e1509eed69a0b046ad4
#
_cell.length_a   1.000
_cell.length_b   1.000
_cell.length_c   1.000
_cell.angle_alpha   90.00
_cell.angle_beta   90.00
_cell.angle_gamma   90.00
#
_symmetry.space_group_name_H-M   'P 1'
#
loop_
_entity.id
_entity.type
_entity.pdbx_description
1 polymer ?
#
loop_
_entity_poly.entity_id
_entity_poly.type
_entity_poly.pdbx_seq_one_letter_code
_entity_poly.pdbx_strand_id
1 'polypeptide(L)'
;RGLGDVYKRQMPCNPSIGGPAKGIIVREIDALGGEMANNIDHSCLQVKMLNTKKGPAVRALRAQGDKITYPKAMLETMKNQENLEIKESLVEDLIVEDNKVKGVVLENGEKIYAKAVVLTTGTYLKAVILRGAKKTVSGPHGERPSKFLSDKLREYGFTIQRLKTGTPQRIDKNS
;
A
#
# COMPACT_ATOMS: atom_id res chain seq x y z
N ARG A 1 12.87 6.70 -8.98
CA ARG A 1 13.16 6.85 -7.54
C ARG A 1 11.90 6.61 -6.76
N GLY A 2 11.86 5.56 -5.94
CA GLY A 2 10.73 5.24 -5.05
C GLY A 2 11.01 5.73 -3.64
N LEU A 3 10.07 6.51 -3.10
CA LEU A 3 10.09 6.95 -1.71
C LEU A 3 9.16 6.05 -0.92
N GLY A 4 9.65 5.40 0.10
CA GLY A 4 8.84 4.58 0.97
C GLY A 4 9.65 3.87 2.04
N ASP A 5 8.99 3.60 3.14
CA ASP A 5 9.48 2.74 4.19
C ASP A 5 9.55 1.29 3.69
N VAL A 6 10.66 0.64 3.89
CA VAL A 6 10.90 -0.77 3.53
C VAL A 6 9.84 -1.70 4.13
N TYR A 7 9.26 -1.33 5.27
CA TYR A 7 8.22 -2.08 5.94
C TYR A 7 6.80 -1.84 5.39
N LYS A 8 6.55 -0.81 4.58
CA LYS A 8 5.20 -0.44 4.10
C LYS A 8 4.61 -1.38 3.03
N ARG A 9 5.38 -2.34 2.53
CA ARG A 9 4.91 -3.36 1.56
C ARG A 9 4.23 -4.55 2.22
N GLN A 10 3.93 -4.49 3.51
CA GLN A 10 3.58 -5.65 4.33
C GLN A 10 2.16 -6.15 4.19
N MET A 11 1.30 -5.60 3.35
CA MET A 11 -0.12 -5.95 3.33
C MET A 11 -0.72 -6.05 4.75
N PRO A 12 -0.72 -4.96 5.54
CA PRO A 12 -0.90 -5.00 6.99
C PRO A 12 -2.28 -5.47 7.44
N CYS A 13 -3.31 -5.20 6.66
CA CYS A 13 -4.69 -5.57 7.01
C CYS A 13 -4.96 -7.05 6.70
N ASN A 14 -4.88 -7.41 5.43
CA ASN A 14 -5.05 -8.77 4.93
C ASN A 14 -3.92 -9.07 3.95
N PRO A 15 -3.02 -10.01 4.26
CA PRO A 15 -1.97 -10.41 3.33
C PRO A 15 -2.57 -11.28 2.21
N SER A 16 -3.38 -10.66 1.36
CA SER A 16 -4.06 -11.35 0.26
C SER A 16 -4.15 -10.49 -0.98
N ILE A 17 -4.01 -11.14 -2.12
CA ILE A 17 -4.18 -10.54 -3.44
C ILE A 17 -5.31 -11.27 -4.16
N GLY A 18 -6.19 -10.51 -4.80
CA GLY A 18 -7.32 -11.07 -5.52
C GLY A 18 -8.67 -10.62 -4.99
N GLY A 19 -9.71 -11.34 -5.40
CA GLY A 19 -11.10 -10.97 -5.20
C GLY A 19 -11.72 -10.29 -6.42
N PRO A 20 -13.04 -9.97 -6.38
CA PRO A 20 -13.79 -9.56 -7.59
C PRO A 20 -13.24 -8.33 -8.30
N ALA A 21 -12.74 -7.33 -7.56
CA ALA A 21 -12.14 -6.13 -8.15
C ALA A 21 -10.62 -6.24 -8.28
N LYS A 22 -9.92 -6.49 -7.16
CA LYS A 22 -8.47 -6.53 -7.14
C LYS A 22 -7.90 -7.61 -8.06
N GLY A 23 -8.53 -8.80 -8.14
CA GLY A 23 -8.06 -9.89 -8.99
C GLY A 23 -8.08 -9.55 -10.48
N ILE A 24 -9.02 -8.73 -10.94
CA ILE A 24 -9.07 -8.26 -12.32
C ILE A 24 -7.90 -7.29 -12.58
N ILE A 25 -7.78 -6.28 -11.73
CA ILE A 25 -6.72 -5.25 -11.86
C ILE A 25 -5.32 -5.89 -11.79
N VAL A 26 -5.11 -6.86 -10.91
CA VAL A 26 -3.81 -7.55 -10.79
C VAL A 26 -3.46 -8.30 -12.07
N ARG A 27 -4.43 -8.93 -12.75
CA ARG A 27 -4.19 -9.60 -14.04
C ARG A 27 -3.84 -8.60 -15.16
N GLU A 28 -4.48 -7.44 -15.17
CA GLU A 28 -4.14 -6.38 -16.13
C GLU A 28 -2.73 -5.83 -15.88
N ILE A 29 -2.37 -5.63 -14.61
CA ILE A 29 -1.02 -5.21 -14.22
C ILE A 29 0.01 -6.27 -14.60
N ASP A 30 -0.29 -7.54 -14.38
CA ASP A 30 0.56 -8.68 -14.73
C ASP A 30 0.81 -8.77 -16.24
N ALA A 31 -0.24 -8.61 -17.05
CA ALA A 31 -0.14 -8.55 -18.50
C ALA A 31 0.74 -7.40 -19.02
N LEU A 32 0.92 -6.35 -18.23
CA LEU A 32 1.81 -5.23 -18.49
C LEU A 32 3.23 -5.40 -17.89
N GLY A 33 3.55 -6.56 -17.34
CA GLY A 33 4.83 -6.85 -16.72
C GLY A 33 4.95 -6.40 -15.26
N GLY A 34 3.83 -6.24 -14.56
CA GLY A 34 3.83 -5.83 -13.16
C GLY A 34 4.13 -6.97 -12.20
N GLU A 35 4.84 -6.69 -11.12
CA GLU A 35 5.45 -7.68 -10.22
C GLU A 35 4.47 -8.29 -9.19
N MET A 36 3.29 -7.72 -9.00
CA MET A 36 2.40 -8.12 -7.90
C MET A 36 1.92 -9.57 -8.00
N ALA A 37 1.56 -10.04 -9.19
CA ALA A 37 1.11 -11.41 -9.42
C ALA A 37 2.27 -12.39 -9.30
N ASN A 38 3.39 -12.10 -9.94
CA ASN A 38 4.60 -12.91 -9.85
C ASN A 38 5.07 -13.09 -8.40
N ASN A 39 5.12 -12.02 -7.64
CA ASN A 39 5.54 -12.07 -6.24
C ASN A 39 4.57 -12.87 -5.35
N ILE A 40 3.24 -12.77 -5.58
CA ILE A 40 2.29 -13.55 -4.79
C ILE A 40 2.34 -15.03 -5.15
N ASP A 41 2.61 -15.40 -6.38
CA ASP A 41 2.72 -16.82 -6.78
C ASP A 41 3.87 -17.52 -6.06
N HIS A 42 4.98 -16.82 -5.81
CA HIS A 42 6.13 -17.35 -5.05
C HIS A 42 5.94 -17.32 -3.52
N SER A 43 5.05 -16.47 -3.01
CA SER A 43 4.88 -16.24 -1.56
C SER A 43 3.50 -16.61 -1.03
N CYS A 44 2.65 -17.25 -1.81
CA CYS A 44 1.30 -17.61 -1.37
C CYS A 44 1.29 -18.84 -0.47
N LEU A 45 0.41 -18.78 0.54
CA LEU A 45 0.11 -19.90 1.43
C LEU A 45 -1.11 -20.70 0.95
N GLN A 46 -2.03 -20.05 0.27
CA GLN A 46 -3.27 -20.64 -0.22
C GLN A 46 -3.85 -19.82 -1.36
N VAL A 47 -4.36 -20.51 -2.37
CA VAL A 47 -5.20 -19.92 -3.43
C VAL A 47 -6.61 -20.49 -3.33
N LYS A 48 -7.61 -19.60 -3.36
CA LYS A 48 -9.02 -20.00 -3.26
C LYS A 48 -9.88 -19.25 -4.26
N MET A 49 -10.81 -19.95 -4.90
CA MET A 49 -11.87 -19.34 -5.71
C MET A 49 -12.98 -18.81 -4.79
N LEU A 50 -13.26 -17.51 -4.88
CA LEU A 50 -14.36 -16.87 -4.17
C LEU A 50 -15.64 -16.90 -5.01
N ASN A 51 -16.79 -16.77 -4.35
CA ASN A 51 -18.11 -16.59 -4.94
C ASN A 51 -18.54 -17.72 -5.90
N THR A 52 -18.08 -18.94 -5.66
CA THR A 52 -18.39 -20.09 -6.53
C THR A 52 -19.89 -20.38 -6.69
N LYS A 53 -20.70 -19.97 -5.68
CA LYS A 53 -22.17 -20.12 -5.68
C LYS A 53 -22.92 -18.92 -6.26
N LYS A 54 -22.23 -17.83 -6.62
CA LYS A 54 -22.87 -16.57 -7.06
C LYS A 54 -22.86 -16.34 -8.58
N GLY A 55 -22.48 -17.34 -9.34
CA GLY A 55 -22.37 -17.25 -10.80
C GLY A 55 -20.98 -16.86 -11.31
N PRO A 56 -20.71 -17.09 -12.61
CA PRO A 56 -19.36 -16.95 -13.17
C PRO A 56 -18.82 -15.51 -13.17
N ALA A 57 -19.69 -14.52 -13.36
CA ALA A 57 -19.27 -13.11 -13.46
C ALA A 57 -18.59 -12.54 -12.19
N VAL A 58 -18.86 -13.14 -11.02
CA VAL A 58 -18.29 -12.68 -9.75
C VAL A 58 -17.30 -13.69 -9.14
N ARG A 59 -17.01 -14.78 -9.84
CA ARG A 59 -15.97 -15.71 -9.43
C ARG A 59 -14.61 -15.05 -9.55
N ALA A 60 -13.82 -15.14 -8.48
CA ALA A 60 -12.52 -14.50 -8.45
C ALA A 60 -11.51 -15.31 -7.63
N LEU A 61 -10.30 -15.43 -8.13
CA LEU A 61 -9.19 -15.98 -7.37
C LEU A 61 -8.77 -15.03 -6.26
N ARG A 62 -8.40 -15.59 -5.12
CA ARG A 62 -7.76 -14.89 -4.02
C ARG A 62 -6.60 -15.72 -3.51
N ALA A 63 -5.41 -15.18 -3.60
CA ALA A 63 -4.20 -15.75 -3.01
C ALA A 63 -3.97 -15.14 -1.62
N GLN A 64 -3.74 -15.98 -0.62
CA GLN A 64 -3.33 -15.59 0.72
C GLN A 64 -1.81 -15.61 0.75
N GLY A 65 -1.17 -14.45 0.93
CA GLY A 65 0.28 -14.34 0.98
C GLY A 65 0.86 -14.57 2.37
N ASP A 66 2.09 -15.03 2.42
CA ASP A 66 2.89 -15.00 3.63
C ASP A 66 3.33 -13.57 3.94
N LYS A 67 3.11 -13.13 5.18
CA LYS A 67 3.38 -11.76 5.62
C LYS A 67 4.86 -11.40 5.69
N ILE A 68 5.71 -12.40 5.77
CA ILE A 68 7.17 -12.22 5.89
C ILE A 68 7.82 -12.38 4.51
N THR A 69 7.44 -13.43 3.80
CA THR A 69 8.06 -13.77 2.51
C THR A 69 7.70 -12.77 1.41
N TYR A 70 6.42 -12.38 1.31
CA TYR A 70 5.96 -11.46 0.27
C TYR A 70 6.70 -10.09 0.29
N PRO A 71 6.81 -9.38 1.43
CA PRO A 71 7.55 -8.12 1.48
C PRO A 71 9.03 -8.26 1.19
N LYS A 72 9.65 -9.36 1.64
CA LYS A 72 11.08 -9.62 1.39
C LYS A 72 11.35 -9.81 -0.10
N ALA A 73 10.58 -10.68 -0.75
CA ALA A 73 10.72 -10.93 -2.18
C ALA A 73 10.48 -9.64 -2.99
N MET A 74 9.43 -8.88 -2.70
CA MET A 74 9.17 -7.60 -3.35
C MET A 74 10.32 -6.60 -3.15
N LEU A 75 10.93 -6.58 -1.97
CA LEU A 75 12.07 -5.70 -1.69
C LEU A 75 13.29 -6.11 -2.53
N GLU A 76 13.56 -7.39 -2.68
CA GLU A 76 14.65 -7.90 -3.49
C GLU A 76 14.45 -7.55 -4.97
N THR A 77 13.25 -7.79 -5.51
CA THR A 77 12.90 -7.36 -6.87
C THR A 77 13.18 -5.88 -7.08
N MET A 78 12.74 -5.03 -6.15
CA MET A 78 12.92 -3.59 -6.28
C MET A 78 14.37 -3.14 -6.12
N LYS A 79 15.18 -3.81 -5.29
CA LYS A 79 16.62 -3.51 -5.15
C LYS A 79 17.41 -3.87 -6.40
N ASN A 80 16.98 -4.91 -7.10
CA ASN A 80 17.61 -5.38 -8.32
C ASN A 80 17.11 -4.64 -9.59
N GLN A 81 16.11 -3.79 -9.44
CA GLN A 81 15.56 -3.02 -10.56
C GLN A 81 16.50 -1.89 -10.94
N GLU A 82 16.94 -1.88 -12.18
CA GLU A 82 17.75 -0.78 -12.73
C GLU A 82 17.00 0.55 -12.67
N ASN A 83 17.74 1.63 -12.45
CA ASN A 83 17.22 3.00 -12.37
C ASN A 83 16.16 3.23 -11.27
N LEU A 84 16.07 2.35 -10.28
CA LEU A 84 15.21 2.49 -9.11
C LEU A 84 16.04 2.72 -7.86
N GLU A 85 15.80 3.83 -7.18
CA GLU A 85 16.37 4.15 -5.87
C GLU A 85 15.28 4.09 -4.81
N ILE A 86 15.55 3.39 -3.70
CA ILE A 86 14.65 3.32 -2.55
C ILE A 86 15.21 4.24 -1.47
N LYS A 87 14.40 5.23 -1.06
CA LYS A 87 14.73 6.15 0.04
C LYS A 87 13.68 6.02 1.14
N GLU A 88 14.13 5.68 2.34
CA GLU A 88 13.27 5.58 3.51
C GLU A 88 13.11 6.96 4.16
N SER A 89 11.93 7.54 4.04
CA SER A 89 11.56 8.81 4.68
C SER A 89 10.04 9.04 4.62
N LEU A 90 9.54 9.92 5.49
CA LEU A 90 8.17 10.41 5.39
C LEU A 90 8.12 11.61 4.43
N VAL A 91 7.14 11.60 3.53
CA VAL A 91 6.81 12.74 2.68
C VAL A 91 5.77 13.59 3.41
N GLU A 92 6.08 14.86 3.62
CA GLU A 92 5.20 15.80 4.33
C GLU A 92 4.48 16.77 3.41
N ASP A 93 5.09 17.11 2.26
CA ASP A 93 4.50 18.06 1.31
C ASP A 93 4.89 17.74 -0.14
N LEU A 94 4.23 18.39 -1.07
CA LEU A 94 4.58 18.42 -2.49
C LEU A 94 5.27 19.75 -2.82
N ILE A 95 6.21 19.72 -3.74
CA ILE A 95 6.75 20.93 -4.36
C ILE A 95 5.84 21.28 -5.53
N VAL A 96 5.10 22.38 -5.44
CA VAL A 96 4.20 22.85 -6.49
C VAL A 96 4.63 24.24 -6.92
N GLU A 97 4.90 24.40 -8.20
CA GLU A 97 5.27 25.68 -8.85
C GLU A 97 4.43 25.82 -10.12
N ASP A 98 3.85 26.99 -10.34
CA ASP A 98 3.00 27.29 -11.51
C ASP A 98 1.90 26.23 -11.73
N ASN A 99 1.27 25.78 -10.64
CA ASN A 99 0.22 24.75 -10.64
C ASN A 99 0.69 23.38 -11.18
N LYS A 100 1.99 23.10 -11.13
CA LYS A 100 2.61 21.83 -11.55
C LYS A 100 3.42 21.23 -10.41
N VAL A 101 3.25 19.92 -10.18
CA VAL A 101 4.07 19.20 -9.24
C VAL A 101 5.50 19.09 -9.77
N LYS A 102 6.47 19.47 -8.96
CA LYS A 102 7.92 19.45 -9.24
C LYS A 102 8.68 18.44 -8.38
N GLY A 103 8.06 17.91 -7.34
CA GLY A 103 8.72 16.99 -6.43
C GLY A 103 8.01 16.86 -5.09
N VAL A 104 8.75 16.43 -4.09
CA VAL A 104 8.27 16.22 -2.72
C VAL A 104 9.21 16.81 -1.70
N VAL A 105 8.66 17.15 -0.52
CA VAL A 105 9.42 17.57 0.66
C VAL A 105 9.37 16.46 1.70
N LEU A 106 10.53 16.06 2.20
CA LEU A 106 10.67 15.04 3.24
C LEU A 106 10.55 15.65 4.64
N GLU A 107 10.35 14.80 5.65
CA GLU A 107 10.24 15.22 7.07
C GLU A 107 11.48 15.95 7.61
N ASN A 108 12.65 15.72 7.03
CA ASN A 108 13.90 16.41 7.37
C ASN A 108 14.10 17.73 6.60
N GLY A 109 13.10 18.17 5.84
CA GLY A 109 13.16 19.36 4.99
C GLY A 109 13.87 19.15 3.65
N GLU A 110 14.41 17.99 3.37
CA GLU A 110 15.03 17.69 2.08
C GLU A 110 14.01 17.75 0.95
N LYS A 111 14.38 18.37 -0.15
CA LYS A 111 13.57 18.46 -1.36
C LYS A 111 14.06 17.48 -2.41
N ILE A 112 13.17 16.68 -2.94
CA ILE A 112 13.45 15.75 -4.05
C ILE A 112 12.63 16.17 -5.24
N TYR A 113 13.31 16.61 -6.30
CA TYR A 113 12.68 17.03 -7.53
C TYR A 113 12.42 15.84 -8.46
N ALA A 114 11.26 15.86 -9.11
CA ALA A 114 10.83 14.83 -10.04
C ALA A 114 9.92 15.42 -11.12
N LYS A 115 9.90 14.79 -12.30
CA LYS A 115 8.99 15.15 -13.39
C LYS A 115 7.53 14.79 -13.09
N ALA A 116 7.30 13.75 -12.26
CA ALA A 116 6.00 13.30 -11.84
C ALA A 116 6.08 12.68 -10.44
N VAL A 117 4.98 12.73 -9.71
CA VAL A 117 4.83 12.13 -8.38
C VAL A 117 3.60 11.24 -8.37
N VAL A 118 3.76 9.99 -7.95
CA VAL A 118 2.66 9.04 -7.77
C VAL A 118 2.46 8.79 -6.28
N LEU A 119 1.27 9.09 -5.76
CA LEU A 119 0.93 8.90 -4.35
C LEU A 119 0.30 7.51 -4.15
N THR A 120 1.00 6.61 -3.47
CA THR A 120 0.53 5.26 -3.12
C THR A 120 0.52 5.06 -1.61
N THR A 121 -0.08 5.99 -0.89
CA THR A 121 0.02 6.18 0.57
C THR A 121 -0.70 5.12 1.40
N GLY A 122 -1.48 4.23 0.77
CA GLY A 122 -2.17 3.15 1.46
C GLY A 122 -3.06 3.67 2.62
N THR A 123 -2.89 3.11 3.81
CA THR A 123 -3.67 3.43 5.02
C THR A 123 -2.91 4.31 6.00
N TYR A 124 -1.97 5.13 5.53
CA TYR A 124 -1.05 5.88 6.41
C TYR A 124 -1.35 7.38 6.55
N LEU A 125 -2.18 7.96 5.68
CA LEU A 125 -2.53 9.38 5.77
C LEU A 125 -3.37 9.66 7.02
N LYS A 126 -2.79 10.38 7.99
CA LYS A 126 -3.42 10.66 9.31
C LYS A 126 -4.07 9.42 9.91
N ALA A 127 -3.38 8.29 9.86
CA ALA A 127 -3.92 7.02 10.26
C ALA A 127 -4.24 6.98 11.75
N VAL A 128 -5.38 6.35 12.08
CA VAL A 128 -5.83 6.10 13.44
C VAL A 128 -6.27 4.64 13.56
N ILE A 129 -5.73 3.94 14.54
CA ILE A 129 -6.13 2.58 14.87
C ILE A 129 -7.25 2.64 15.88
N LEU A 130 -8.34 1.93 15.60
CA LEU A 130 -9.48 1.76 16.48
C LEU A 130 -9.49 0.34 17.06
N ARG A 131 -9.50 0.20 18.39
CA ARG A 131 -9.65 -1.08 19.10
C ARG A 131 -10.69 -0.91 20.19
N GLY A 132 -11.92 -1.36 19.93
CA GLY A 132 -13.04 -1.02 20.81
C GLY A 132 -13.19 0.50 20.92
N ALA A 133 -13.24 1.02 22.12
CA ALA A 133 -13.33 2.47 22.40
C ALA A 133 -11.98 3.21 22.28
N LYS A 134 -10.85 2.47 22.23
CA LYS A 134 -9.52 3.09 22.21
C LYS A 134 -9.16 3.55 20.80
N LYS A 135 -8.75 4.84 20.70
CA LYS A 135 -8.20 5.45 19.48
C LYS A 135 -6.72 5.72 19.66
N THR A 136 -5.90 5.27 18.74
CA THR A 136 -4.45 5.50 18.76
C THR A 136 -4.00 6.09 17.42
N VAL A 137 -3.33 7.24 17.45
CA VAL A 137 -2.75 7.84 16.24
C VAL A 137 -1.51 7.04 15.88
N SER A 138 -1.66 6.14 14.92
CA SER A 138 -0.60 5.25 14.46
C SER A 138 -0.98 4.65 13.11
N GLY A 139 0.00 4.35 12.29
CA GLY A 139 -0.14 3.43 11.17
C GLY A 139 -0.24 1.97 11.65
N PRO A 140 -0.45 1.01 10.73
CA PRO A 140 -0.44 -0.41 11.04
C PRO A 140 0.85 -0.81 11.76
N HIS A 141 0.76 -1.77 12.68
CA HIS A 141 1.91 -2.32 13.44
C HIS A 141 2.71 -1.31 14.27
N GLY A 142 2.13 -0.16 14.63
CA GLY A 142 2.82 0.88 15.40
C GLY A 142 3.67 1.83 14.56
N GLU A 143 3.61 1.72 13.24
CA GLU A 143 4.34 2.60 12.33
C GLU A 143 3.85 4.04 12.40
N ARG A 144 4.72 4.98 12.04
CA ARG A 144 4.40 6.41 12.01
C ARG A 144 3.44 6.73 10.85
N PRO A 145 2.31 7.40 11.10
CA PRO A 145 1.43 7.89 10.05
C PRO A 145 2.01 9.18 9.43
N SER A 146 1.75 9.43 8.16
CA SER A 146 1.96 10.75 7.56
C SER A 146 0.97 11.74 8.15
N LYS A 147 1.45 12.82 8.77
CA LYS A 147 0.62 13.78 9.52
C LYS A 147 0.11 14.93 8.65
N PHE A 148 0.91 15.42 7.73
CA PHE A 148 0.69 16.69 7.03
C PHE A 148 0.21 16.52 5.59
N LEU A 149 0.66 15.52 4.87
CA LEU A 149 0.40 15.37 3.43
C LEU A 149 -1.10 15.44 3.06
N SER A 150 -1.99 14.88 3.90
CA SER A 150 -3.45 14.94 3.62
C SER A 150 -4.03 16.35 3.74
N ASP A 151 -3.45 17.21 4.60
CA ASP A 151 -3.89 18.59 4.71
C ASP A 151 -3.37 19.40 3.52
N LYS A 152 -2.12 19.15 3.15
CA LYS A 152 -1.53 19.77 1.95
C LYS A 152 -2.32 19.42 0.68
N LEU A 153 -2.75 18.19 0.54
CA LEU A 153 -3.62 17.81 -0.58
C LEU A 153 -4.95 18.60 -0.57
N ARG A 154 -5.53 18.88 0.62
CA ARG A 154 -6.72 19.75 0.69
C ARG A 154 -6.42 21.18 0.30
N GLU A 155 -5.29 21.74 0.74
CA GLU A 155 -4.83 23.09 0.37
C GLU A 155 -4.69 23.20 -1.16
N TYR A 156 -4.27 22.13 -1.84
CA TYR A 156 -4.22 22.06 -3.32
C TYR A 156 -5.57 21.77 -3.98
N GLY A 157 -6.67 21.76 -3.22
CA GLY A 157 -8.03 21.64 -3.77
C GLY A 157 -8.57 20.20 -3.88
N PHE A 158 -7.85 19.18 -3.40
CA PHE A 158 -8.35 17.81 -3.42
C PHE A 158 -9.39 17.56 -2.34
N THR A 159 -10.52 16.95 -2.70
CA THR A 159 -11.50 16.46 -1.75
C THR A 159 -11.00 15.19 -1.05
N ILE A 160 -10.71 15.29 0.24
CA ILE A 160 -10.19 14.18 1.04
C ILE A 160 -11.29 13.65 1.97
N GLN A 161 -11.59 12.38 1.85
CA GLN A 161 -12.56 11.68 2.70
C GLN A 161 -11.86 10.66 3.58
N ARG A 162 -12.45 10.41 4.78
CA ARG A 162 -11.96 9.38 5.68
C ARG A 162 -12.61 8.04 5.33
N LEU A 163 -11.77 7.07 5.02
CA LEU A 163 -12.18 5.69 4.84
C LEU A 163 -11.72 4.83 6.01
N LYS A 164 -12.40 3.72 6.26
CA LYS A 164 -11.96 2.70 7.22
C LYS A 164 -11.64 1.40 6.49
N THR A 165 -10.66 0.66 7.03
CA THR A 165 -10.45 -0.75 6.73
C THR A 165 -10.72 -1.58 7.98
N GLY A 166 -11.28 -2.77 7.82
CA GLY A 166 -11.50 -3.71 8.92
C GLY A 166 -10.49 -4.85 8.83
N THR A 167 -9.81 -5.15 9.93
CA THR A 167 -8.98 -6.36 10.04
C THR A 167 -9.77 -7.38 10.84
N PRO A 168 -9.98 -8.61 10.34
CA PRO A 168 -10.62 -9.66 11.10
C PRO A 168 -9.78 -10.02 12.34
N GLN A 169 -10.44 -10.49 13.37
CA GLN A 169 -9.77 -10.99 14.57
C GLN A 169 -8.81 -12.12 14.21
N ARG A 170 -7.67 -12.13 14.83
CA ARG A 170 -6.71 -13.24 14.75
C ARG A 170 -6.87 -14.08 15.99
N ILE A 171 -7.08 -15.36 15.79
CA ILE A 171 -7.23 -16.34 16.85
C ILE A 171 -5.92 -17.10 16.95
N ASP A 172 -5.48 -17.41 18.16
CA ASP A 172 -4.33 -18.29 18.36
C ASP A 172 -4.66 -19.67 17.78
N LYS A 173 -3.71 -20.25 17.07
CA LYS A 173 -3.87 -21.57 16.45
C LYS A 173 -4.12 -22.67 17.48
N ASN A 174 -3.66 -22.47 18.72
CA ASN A 174 -3.71 -23.44 19.81
C ASN A 174 -4.83 -23.15 20.84
N SER A 175 -5.71 -22.17 20.56
CA SER A 175 -6.85 -21.83 21.43
C SER A 175 -8.12 -22.59 21.04
#